data_0a066aeae39dec2f8384e12e61d9d75c
#
_entry.id   0a066aeae39dec2f8384e12e61d9d75c
#
_cell.length_a   1.000
_cell.length_b   1.000
_cell.length_c   1.000
_cell.angle_alpha   90.00
_cell.angle_beta   90.00
_cell.angle_gamma   90.00
#
_symmetry.space_group_name_H-M   'P 1'
#
loop_
_entity.id
_entity.type
_entity.pdbx_description
1 polymer ?
#
loop_
_entity_poly.entity_id
_entity_poly.type
_entity_poly.pdbx_seq_one_letter_code
_entity_poly.pdbx_strand_id
1 'polypeptide(L)'
;MKDLKLSITIDQPAKDIFAFALNPKNTPKWIDFISEEETNEWPPRLGTIYRNRGDNEAVWSEFAVTEYEQDRLFTLSKTDGSYHVRYTLSPITPTATELTYYEWTDSGELEIPFTMEPLQKLKAIIEAP
;
A
#
# COMPACT_ATOMS: atom_id res chain seq x y z
N MET A 1 -4.14 17.58 -8.73
CA MET A 1 -3.95 17.53 -7.27
C MET A 1 -2.58 16.97 -6.91
N LYS A 2 -2.02 17.43 -5.83
CA LYS A 2 -0.71 16.97 -5.38
C LYS A 2 -0.79 15.82 -4.37
N ASP A 3 -1.92 15.65 -3.72
CA ASP A 3 -2.12 14.60 -2.75
C ASP A 3 -3.56 14.08 -2.76
N LEU A 4 -3.73 12.90 -2.18
CA LEU A 4 -5.03 12.25 -2.08
C LEU A 4 -5.04 11.38 -0.82
N LYS A 5 -6.10 11.50 -0.03
CA LYS A 5 -6.28 10.69 1.19
C LYS A 5 -7.62 9.97 1.11
N LEU A 6 -7.59 8.65 1.33
CA LEU A 6 -8.77 7.80 1.38
C LEU A 6 -8.74 6.98 2.66
N SER A 7 -9.89 6.69 3.25
CA SER A 7 -9.97 5.87 4.45
C SER A 7 -11.08 4.85 4.34
N ILE A 8 -10.89 3.70 4.97
CA ILE A 8 -11.87 2.63 5.03
C ILE A 8 -11.74 1.88 6.36
N THR A 9 -12.87 1.46 6.93
CA THR A 9 -12.86 0.64 8.13
C THR A 9 -12.92 -0.83 7.75
N ILE A 10 -11.99 -1.62 8.31
CA ILE A 10 -11.88 -3.06 8.06
C ILE A 10 -12.08 -3.78 9.39
N ASP A 11 -12.97 -4.77 9.43
CA ASP A 11 -13.29 -5.55 10.64
C ASP A 11 -12.23 -6.64 10.87
N GLN A 12 -10.99 -6.23 11.06
CA GLN A 12 -9.85 -7.09 11.35
C GLN A 12 -8.83 -6.34 12.20
N PRO A 13 -8.02 -7.06 12.99
CA PRO A 13 -6.93 -6.45 13.74
C PRO A 13 -5.89 -5.78 12.82
N ALA A 14 -5.27 -4.71 13.29
CA ALA A 14 -4.27 -3.98 12.54
C ALA A 14 -3.11 -4.89 12.07
N LYS A 15 -2.66 -5.81 12.91
CA LYS A 15 -1.56 -6.73 12.55
C LYS A 15 -1.86 -7.58 11.32
N ASP A 16 -3.11 -8.02 11.17
CA ASP A 16 -3.52 -8.88 10.05
C ASP A 16 -3.60 -8.08 8.76
N ILE A 17 -4.14 -6.86 8.84
CA ILE A 17 -4.20 -5.95 7.69
C ILE A 17 -2.79 -5.57 7.24
N PHE A 18 -1.92 -5.24 8.20
CA PHE A 18 -0.55 -4.84 7.93
C PHE A 18 0.22 -5.94 7.21
N ALA A 19 0.16 -7.16 7.73
CA ALA A 19 0.84 -8.31 7.14
C ALA A 19 0.32 -8.61 5.73
N PHE A 20 -1.00 -8.52 5.51
CA PHE A 20 -1.58 -8.78 4.21
C PHE A 20 -1.20 -7.71 3.18
N ALA A 21 -1.33 -6.43 3.56
CA ALA A 21 -1.08 -5.32 2.64
C ALA A 21 0.39 -5.19 2.24
N LEU A 22 1.32 -5.54 3.14
CA LEU A 22 2.75 -5.50 2.86
C LEU A 22 3.27 -6.69 2.06
N ASN A 23 2.53 -7.79 2.02
CA ASN A 23 2.97 -8.99 1.32
C ASN A 23 2.84 -8.79 -0.20
N PRO A 24 3.96 -8.79 -0.95
CA PRO A 24 3.92 -8.53 -2.39
C PRO A 24 3.10 -9.58 -3.17
N LYS A 25 2.95 -10.79 -2.63
CA LYS A 25 2.13 -11.83 -3.24
C LYS A 25 0.65 -11.48 -3.24
N ASN A 26 0.22 -10.62 -2.32
CA ASN A 26 -1.18 -10.22 -2.18
C ASN A 26 -1.54 -8.97 -2.99
N THR A 27 -0.57 -8.13 -3.31
CA THR A 27 -0.82 -6.85 -3.96
C THR A 27 -1.64 -6.96 -5.26
N PRO A 28 -1.35 -7.91 -6.16
CA PRO A 28 -2.17 -8.05 -7.38
C PRO A 28 -3.61 -8.46 -7.12
N LYS A 29 -3.92 -8.97 -5.94
CA LYS A 29 -5.27 -9.42 -5.59
C LYS A 29 -6.23 -8.26 -5.36
N TRP A 30 -5.72 -7.09 -5.00
CA TRP A 30 -6.56 -5.95 -4.67
C TRP A 30 -6.22 -4.66 -5.42
N ILE A 31 -5.03 -4.56 -6.01
CA ILE A 31 -4.64 -3.43 -6.87
C ILE A 31 -4.56 -3.94 -8.31
N ASP A 32 -5.61 -3.71 -9.09
CA ASP A 32 -5.75 -4.31 -10.43
C ASP A 32 -4.67 -3.88 -11.42
N PHE A 33 -4.13 -2.66 -11.30
CA PHE A 33 -3.10 -2.19 -12.22
C PHE A 33 -1.70 -2.71 -11.87
N ILE A 34 -1.56 -3.47 -10.78
CA ILE A 34 -0.31 -4.15 -10.44
C ILE A 34 -0.50 -5.64 -10.68
N SER A 35 0.20 -6.20 -11.66
CA SER A 35 0.12 -7.64 -11.96
C SER A 35 1.20 -8.44 -11.27
N GLU A 36 2.34 -7.81 -10.96
CA GLU A 36 3.45 -8.44 -10.24
C GLU A 36 4.06 -7.47 -9.26
N GLU A 37 4.41 -7.97 -8.07
CA GLU A 37 5.18 -7.22 -7.09
C GLU A 37 6.17 -8.16 -6.41
N GLU A 38 7.35 -7.66 -6.12
CA GLU A 38 8.38 -8.42 -5.41
C GLU A 38 9.15 -7.50 -4.48
N THR A 39 9.84 -8.09 -3.51
CA THR A 39 10.65 -7.36 -2.54
C THR A 39 12.01 -8.05 -2.40
N ASN A 40 13.06 -7.27 -2.06
CA ASN A 40 14.40 -7.82 -1.92
C ASN A 40 14.64 -8.50 -0.57
N GLU A 41 13.71 -8.38 0.38
CA GLU A 41 13.80 -9.07 1.66
C GLU A 41 12.43 -9.23 2.30
N TRP A 42 12.28 -10.23 3.16
CA TRP A 42 11.05 -10.49 3.90
C TRP A 42 11.38 -10.99 5.31
N PRO A 43 10.74 -10.50 6.38
CA PRO A 43 9.78 -9.40 6.38
C PRO A 43 10.43 -8.05 6.04
N PRO A 44 9.63 -7.07 5.60
CA PRO A 44 10.17 -5.77 5.23
C PRO A 44 10.55 -4.95 6.46
N ARG A 45 11.41 -3.96 6.23
CA ARG A 45 11.86 -3.01 7.22
C ARG A 45 12.22 -1.70 6.53
N LEU A 46 12.65 -0.72 7.30
CA LEU A 46 13.14 0.53 6.72
C LEU A 46 14.26 0.24 5.72
N GLY A 47 14.15 0.77 4.52
CA GLY A 47 15.12 0.57 3.44
C GLY A 47 14.84 -0.62 2.53
N THR A 48 13.91 -1.50 2.85
CA THR A 48 13.52 -2.60 1.95
C THR A 48 13.04 -2.05 0.62
N ILE A 49 13.41 -2.72 -0.47
CA ILE A 49 13.05 -2.32 -1.83
C ILE A 49 11.88 -3.18 -2.33
N TYR A 50 10.85 -2.51 -2.82
CA TYR A 50 9.71 -3.12 -3.51
C TYR A 50 9.76 -2.75 -4.98
N ARG A 51 9.45 -3.70 -5.87
CA ARG A 51 9.31 -3.43 -7.30
C ARG A 51 7.98 -3.99 -7.77
N ASN A 52 7.28 -3.24 -8.62
CA ASN A 52 6.04 -3.70 -9.22
C ASN A 52 5.92 -3.26 -10.68
N ARG A 53 5.02 -3.93 -11.39
CA ARG A 53 4.67 -3.58 -12.77
C ARG A 53 3.26 -4.06 -13.09
N GLY A 54 2.64 -3.41 -14.06
CA GLY A 54 1.34 -3.83 -14.58
C GLY A 54 1.47 -4.79 -15.75
N ASP A 55 0.33 -5.25 -16.26
CA ASP A 55 0.28 -6.10 -17.44
C ASP A 55 0.91 -5.40 -18.64
N ASN A 56 1.74 -6.13 -19.40
CA ASN A 56 2.40 -5.64 -20.60
C ASN A 56 3.42 -4.52 -20.36
N GLU A 57 3.78 -4.24 -19.10
CA GLU A 57 4.84 -3.30 -18.80
C GLU A 57 6.18 -4.04 -18.75
N ALA A 58 7.16 -3.54 -19.52
CA ALA A 58 8.50 -4.10 -19.54
C ALA A 58 9.37 -3.56 -18.40
N VAL A 59 9.04 -2.37 -17.89
CA VAL A 59 9.83 -1.67 -16.90
C VAL A 59 9.19 -1.79 -15.53
N TRP A 60 10.01 -2.17 -14.53
CA TRP A 60 9.58 -2.23 -13.14
C TRP A 60 9.62 -0.84 -12.52
N SER A 61 8.61 -0.50 -11.71
CA SER A 61 8.64 0.67 -10.83
C SER A 61 9.25 0.24 -9.51
N GLU A 62 10.22 1.01 -9.01
CA GLU A 62 10.95 0.68 -7.79
C GLU A 62 10.62 1.67 -6.67
N PHE A 63 10.40 1.13 -5.47
CA PHE A 63 10.07 1.90 -4.27
C PHE A 63 10.93 1.43 -3.11
N ALA A 64 11.31 2.37 -2.24
CA ALA A 64 11.97 2.04 -0.98
C ALA A 64 11.00 2.27 0.18
N VAL A 65 11.08 1.44 1.21
CA VAL A 65 10.37 1.68 2.46
C VAL A 65 11.08 2.81 3.19
N THR A 66 10.46 3.98 3.26
CA THR A 66 11.05 5.19 3.85
C THR A 66 10.51 5.51 5.24
N GLU A 67 9.40 4.89 5.63
CA GLU A 67 8.87 4.94 6.99
C GLU A 67 8.32 3.58 7.35
N TYR A 68 8.55 3.12 8.55
CA TYR A 68 8.09 1.80 8.99
C TYR A 68 7.87 1.78 10.49
N GLU A 69 6.63 1.49 10.91
CA GLU A 69 6.26 1.23 12.30
C GLU A 69 5.38 -0.01 12.29
N GLN A 70 5.84 -1.07 12.93
CA GLN A 70 5.16 -2.38 12.93
C GLN A 70 3.68 -2.24 13.28
N ASP A 71 2.82 -2.83 12.42
CA ASP A 71 1.36 -2.87 12.55
C ASP A 71 0.69 -1.50 12.60
N ARG A 72 1.37 -0.43 12.26
CA ARG A 72 0.85 0.92 12.37
C ARG A 72 0.96 1.74 11.09
N LEU A 73 2.15 1.79 10.48
CA LEU A 73 2.30 2.53 9.22
C LEU A 73 3.51 2.05 8.42
N PHE A 74 3.43 2.22 7.11
CA PHE A 74 4.59 2.13 6.23
C PHE A 74 4.41 3.10 5.06
N THR A 75 5.54 3.62 4.59
CA THR A 75 5.56 4.52 3.43
C THR A 75 6.48 3.93 2.38
N LEU A 76 5.99 3.88 1.14
CA LEU A 76 6.77 3.51 -0.03
C LEU A 76 7.05 4.77 -0.83
N SER A 77 8.32 5.03 -1.12
CA SER A 77 8.73 6.20 -1.89
C SER A 77 9.44 5.74 -3.16
N LYS A 78 9.01 6.26 -4.30
CA LYS A 78 9.59 5.91 -5.59
C LYS A 78 11.04 6.36 -5.64
N THR A 79 11.95 5.47 -6.04
CA THR A 79 13.39 5.73 -5.95
C THR A 79 13.88 6.72 -7.01
N ASP A 80 13.17 6.84 -8.14
CA ASP A 80 13.56 7.71 -9.25
C ASP A 80 12.67 8.95 -9.39
N GLY A 81 11.92 9.29 -8.34
CA GLY A 81 10.98 10.38 -8.47
C GLY A 81 10.55 10.96 -7.15
N SER A 82 9.40 11.63 -7.18
CA SER A 82 8.88 12.36 -6.04
C SER A 82 7.57 11.79 -5.51
N TYR A 83 7.19 10.59 -5.92
CA TYR A 83 5.92 9.97 -5.56
C TYR A 83 6.05 9.11 -4.31
N HIS A 84 5.05 9.22 -3.41
CA HIS A 84 5.03 8.52 -2.13
C HIS A 84 3.64 7.99 -1.83
N VAL A 85 3.59 6.84 -1.16
CA VAL A 85 2.34 6.23 -0.68
C VAL A 85 2.53 5.82 0.77
N ARG A 86 1.63 6.26 1.66
CA ARG A 86 1.63 5.87 3.07
C ARG A 86 0.34 5.15 3.43
N TYR A 87 0.49 4.03 4.11
CA TYR A 87 -0.62 3.28 4.70
C TYR A 87 -0.53 3.46 6.21
N THR A 88 -1.61 3.96 6.82
CA THR A 88 -1.69 4.14 8.27
C THR A 88 -2.83 3.28 8.82
N LEU A 89 -2.56 2.53 9.87
CA LEU A 89 -3.54 1.68 10.53
C LEU A 89 -3.83 2.25 11.92
N SER A 90 -5.10 2.60 12.15
CA SER A 90 -5.55 3.16 13.43
C SER A 90 -6.57 2.21 14.03
N PRO A 91 -6.22 1.42 15.07
CA PRO A 91 -7.16 0.53 15.72
C PRO A 91 -8.34 1.29 16.30
N ILE A 92 -9.57 0.82 15.99
CA ILE A 92 -10.81 1.36 16.54
C ILE A 92 -11.20 0.50 17.74
N THR A 93 -11.11 -0.82 17.56
CA THR A 93 -11.30 -1.84 18.59
C THR A 93 -10.21 -2.90 18.38
N PRO A 94 -10.07 -3.90 19.26
CA PRO A 94 -9.11 -4.98 19.02
C PRO A 94 -9.35 -5.77 17.73
N THR A 95 -10.55 -5.69 17.15
CA THR A 95 -10.93 -6.45 15.95
C THR A 95 -11.38 -5.57 14.79
N ALA A 96 -11.21 -4.26 14.90
CA ALA A 96 -11.57 -3.32 13.81
C ALA A 96 -10.54 -2.21 13.72
N THR A 97 -10.17 -1.87 12.48
CA THR A 97 -9.10 -0.91 12.19
C THR A 97 -9.52 0.04 11.08
N GLU A 98 -9.19 1.32 11.22
CA GLU A 98 -9.29 2.26 10.12
C GLU A 98 -7.98 2.23 9.34
N LEU A 99 -8.06 1.95 8.04
CA LEU A 99 -6.94 2.04 7.12
C LEU A 99 -7.03 3.36 6.38
N THR A 100 -5.98 4.17 6.46
CA THR A 100 -5.85 5.40 5.70
C THR A 100 -4.77 5.23 4.64
N TYR A 101 -5.15 5.44 3.39
CA TYR A 101 -4.26 5.46 2.23
C TYR A 101 -3.99 6.91 1.88
N TYR A 102 -2.72 7.31 1.89
CA TYR A 102 -2.33 8.67 1.55
C TYR A 102 -1.22 8.65 0.52
N GLU A 103 -1.47 9.24 -0.64
CA GLU A 103 -0.44 9.39 -1.67
C GLU A 103 -0.18 10.86 -1.94
N TRP A 104 1.06 11.17 -2.30
CA TRP A 104 1.43 12.55 -2.62
C TRP A 104 2.63 12.57 -3.55
N THR A 105 2.83 13.71 -4.21
CA THR A 105 4.01 13.98 -5.01
C THR A 105 4.65 15.28 -4.55
N ASP A 106 5.98 15.31 -4.50
CA ASP A 106 6.73 16.50 -4.09
C ASP A 106 6.79 17.54 -5.21
N SER A 107 6.57 17.14 -6.46
CA SER A 107 6.58 18.04 -7.61
C SER A 107 5.54 17.59 -8.63
N GLY A 108 4.95 18.55 -9.34
CA GLY A 108 3.91 18.26 -10.32
C GLY A 108 2.59 17.87 -9.67
N GLU A 109 1.85 17.01 -10.33
CA GLU A 109 0.55 16.52 -9.87
C GLU A 109 0.48 15.00 -9.98
N LEU A 110 -0.46 14.40 -9.24
CA LEU A 110 -0.75 12.97 -9.36
C LEU A 110 -1.32 12.71 -10.75
N GLU A 111 -0.68 11.81 -11.49
CA GLU A 111 -1.10 11.48 -12.86
C GLU A 111 -2.38 10.64 -12.85
N ILE A 112 -2.41 9.60 -12.02
CA ILE A 112 -3.54 8.68 -11.91
C ILE A 112 -3.88 8.53 -10.42
N PRO A 113 -4.75 9.41 -9.88
CA PRO A 113 -5.11 9.32 -8.47
C PRO A 113 -5.76 7.98 -8.13
N PHE A 114 -5.40 7.43 -6.98
CA PHE A 114 -5.98 6.19 -6.46
C PHE A 114 -7.47 6.37 -6.20
N THR A 115 -8.22 5.26 -6.14
CA THR A 115 -9.66 5.28 -5.90
C THR A 115 -10.02 4.36 -4.74
N MET A 116 -11.29 4.43 -4.30
CA MET A 116 -11.77 3.56 -3.21
C MET A 116 -11.90 2.10 -3.63
N GLU A 117 -12.05 1.81 -4.92
CA GLU A 117 -12.30 0.44 -5.38
C GLU A 117 -11.25 -0.58 -4.89
N PRO A 118 -9.93 -0.34 -5.04
CA PRO A 118 -8.93 -1.26 -4.50
C PRO A 118 -9.04 -1.46 -2.99
N LEU A 119 -9.35 -0.40 -2.24
CA LEU A 119 -9.52 -0.50 -0.79
C LEU A 119 -10.74 -1.33 -0.42
N GLN A 120 -11.82 -1.23 -1.19
CA GLN A 120 -13.01 -2.04 -1.00
C GLN A 120 -12.73 -3.51 -1.30
N LYS A 121 -11.91 -3.80 -2.31
CA LYS A 121 -11.46 -5.17 -2.61
C LYS A 121 -10.60 -5.73 -1.49
N LEU A 122 -9.67 -4.94 -0.98
CA LEU A 122 -8.83 -5.33 0.15
C LEU A 122 -9.69 -5.71 1.36
N LYS A 123 -10.66 -4.85 1.70
CA LYS A 123 -11.60 -5.11 2.79
C LYS A 123 -12.35 -6.42 2.58
N ALA A 124 -12.90 -6.64 1.41
CA ALA A 124 -13.66 -7.86 1.10
C ALA A 124 -12.80 -9.11 1.22
N ILE A 125 -11.55 -9.07 0.77
CA ILE A 125 -10.63 -10.22 0.83
C ILE A 125 -10.27 -10.54 2.29
N ILE A 126 -9.89 -9.51 3.05
CA ILE A 126 -9.42 -9.70 4.43
C ILE A 126 -10.55 -10.12 5.35
N GLU A 127 -11.77 -9.61 5.13
CA GLU A 127 -12.95 -9.96 5.95
C GLU A 127 -13.60 -11.27 5.55
N ALA A 128 -13.22 -11.86 4.44
CA ALA A 128 -13.79 -13.12 4.00
C ALA A 128 -13.50 -14.24 5.01
N PRO A 129 -14.48 -15.12 5.29
CA PRO A 129 -14.29 -16.22 6.22
C PRO A 129 -13.34 -17.30 5.71
#